data_1ee23f4760eb02c1feea1716086ca8e4
#
_entry.id   1ee23f4760eb02c1feea1716086ca8e4
#
_cell.length_a   1.000
_cell.length_b   1.000
_cell.length_c   1.000
_cell.angle_alpha   90.00
_cell.angle_beta   90.00
_cell.angle_gamma   90.00
#
_symmetry.space_group_name_H-M   'P 1'
#
loop_
_entity.id
_entity.type
_entity.pdbx_description
1 polymer ?
#
loop_
_entity_poly.entity_id
_entity_poly.type
_entity_poly.pdbx_seq_one_letter_code
_entity_poly.pdbx_strand_id
1 'polypeptide(L)'
;MSLEFGRQNNEGLPKKEPLLIQTVDNVIKEVLLETTPLTVDKIRKRQGMTVRNVRREGEDPEPDIDLETEKSIGEALDRAGQKYGIAFQVYSEHNNFTTGSRPPYHPLALDPIDNTDELVKKLSNFYVTPWTVLGVYDLDNTPIGAGAVNLAHPNDSFITRNGKNYHHTITDFESKDDIEFSEEPLVESVQDSGLVIAAYRAKEKYDSQFNRYFSKTKEERQASSTIISTGGNYIYVPIALGSVHVYIAPIEPYEEVFAGLPFLLAAGGEVRIIPTEGESTRIKNFQPELQKERANLLLASRSNKLLDQLEEYYRERREELKP
;
A
#
# COMPACT_ATOMS: atom_id res chain seq x y z
N MET A 1 38.80 -18.85 16.22
CA MET A 1 37.86 -17.86 16.75
C MET A 1 36.74 -17.79 15.75
N SER A 2 35.66 -18.54 15.99
CA SER A 2 34.46 -18.53 15.14
C SER A 2 33.51 -17.44 15.68
N LEU A 3 33.26 -16.46 14.86
CA LEU A 3 32.25 -15.44 15.13
C LEU A 3 30.86 -16.07 14.90
N GLU A 4 30.17 -16.34 15.98
CA GLU A 4 28.72 -16.66 15.94
C GLU A 4 27.98 -15.37 15.60
N PHE A 5 27.48 -15.31 14.37
CA PHE A 5 26.48 -14.29 13.99
C PHE A 5 25.19 -14.59 14.75
N GLY A 6 24.85 -13.72 15.68
CA GLY A 6 23.60 -13.77 16.42
C GLY A 6 22.42 -13.72 15.45
N ARG A 7 21.64 -14.80 15.42
CA ARG A 7 20.30 -14.81 14.81
C ARG A 7 19.47 -13.74 15.55
N GLN A 8 19.15 -12.67 14.86
CA GLN A 8 18.08 -11.79 15.32
C GLN A 8 16.82 -12.63 15.43
N ASN A 9 16.32 -12.74 16.66
CA ASN A 9 15.03 -13.35 16.92
C ASN A 9 13.98 -12.51 16.17
N ASN A 10 13.45 -13.07 15.08
CA ASN A 10 12.16 -12.69 14.61
C ASN A 10 11.18 -13.02 15.74
N GLU A 11 10.88 -12.06 16.58
CA GLU A 11 9.72 -12.13 17.46
C GLU A 11 8.52 -12.13 16.54
N GLY A 12 8.12 -13.34 16.13
CA GLY A 12 7.04 -13.58 15.20
C GLY A 12 5.76 -12.94 15.72
N LEU A 13 5.01 -12.36 14.82
CA LEU A 13 3.62 -11.96 15.04
C LEU A 13 2.91 -13.06 15.86
N PRO A 14 2.12 -12.72 16.89
CA PRO A 14 1.46 -13.69 17.73
C PRO A 14 0.70 -14.68 16.85
N LYS A 15 0.86 -15.99 17.13
CA LYS A 15 0.14 -17.07 16.40
C LYS A 15 -1.36 -16.85 16.60
N LYS A 16 -2.00 -16.22 15.64
CA LYS A 16 -3.43 -15.94 15.62
C LYS A 16 -4.20 -17.20 15.23
N GLU A 17 -5.47 -17.24 15.59
CA GLU A 17 -6.32 -18.40 15.33
C GLU A 17 -6.28 -18.75 13.81
N PRO A 18 -5.81 -19.94 13.45
CA PRO A 18 -5.65 -20.32 12.03
C PRO A 18 -6.95 -20.20 11.24
N LEU A 19 -8.09 -20.38 11.92
CA LEU A 19 -9.42 -20.28 11.34
C LEU A 19 -9.75 -18.84 10.89
N LEU A 20 -9.41 -17.82 11.69
CA LEU A 20 -9.67 -16.42 11.34
C LEU A 20 -8.88 -16.04 10.09
N ILE A 21 -7.58 -16.38 10.03
CA ILE A 21 -6.72 -16.10 8.89
C ILE A 21 -7.25 -16.77 7.61
N GLN A 22 -7.66 -18.04 7.69
CA GLN A 22 -8.24 -18.75 6.56
C GLN A 22 -9.57 -18.13 6.12
N THR A 23 -10.40 -17.70 7.07
CA THR A 23 -11.65 -17.00 6.78
C THR A 23 -11.40 -15.70 6.04
N VAL A 24 -10.45 -14.88 6.50
CA VAL A 24 -10.06 -13.61 5.84
C VAL A 24 -9.51 -13.87 4.45
N ASP A 25 -8.62 -14.85 4.27
CA ASP A 25 -8.08 -15.24 2.96
C ASP A 25 -9.21 -15.60 1.96
N ASN A 26 -10.17 -16.40 2.39
CA ASN A 26 -11.33 -16.77 1.56
C ASN A 26 -12.18 -15.56 1.18
N VAL A 27 -12.44 -14.65 2.12
CA VAL A 27 -13.19 -13.41 1.84
C VAL A 27 -12.47 -12.54 0.83
N ILE A 28 -11.18 -12.29 1.04
CA ILE A 28 -10.37 -11.48 0.13
C ILE A 28 -10.42 -12.04 -1.29
N LYS A 29 -10.16 -13.34 -1.44
CA LYS A 29 -10.18 -14.01 -2.75
C LYS A 29 -11.54 -13.90 -3.44
N GLU A 30 -12.63 -14.17 -2.70
CA GLU A 30 -13.98 -14.11 -3.26
C GLU A 30 -14.34 -12.70 -3.69
N VAL A 31 -14.00 -11.68 -2.89
CA VAL A 31 -14.25 -10.28 -3.21
C VAL A 31 -13.47 -9.86 -4.45
N LEU A 32 -12.16 -10.15 -4.53
CA LEU A 32 -11.35 -9.81 -5.70
C LEU A 32 -11.82 -10.54 -6.96
N LEU A 33 -12.17 -11.82 -6.86
CA LEU A 33 -12.69 -12.60 -8.00
C LEU A 33 -14.00 -12.04 -8.54
N GLU A 34 -14.90 -11.59 -7.66
CA GLU A 34 -16.21 -11.06 -8.06
C GLU A 34 -16.10 -9.64 -8.63
N THR A 35 -15.31 -8.76 -8.02
CA THR A 35 -15.32 -7.33 -8.32
C THR A 35 -14.35 -6.94 -9.44
N THR A 36 -13.20 -7.62 -9.54
CA THR A 36 -12.17 -7.29 -10.54
C THR A 36 -12.69 -7.29 -11.98
N PRO A 37 -13.42 -8.32 -12.48
CA PRO A 37 -13.92 -8.34 -13.85
C PRO A 37 -14.86 -7.18 -14.14
N LEU A 38 -15.70 -6.80 -13.18
CA LEU A 38 -16.65 -5.70 -13.32
C LEU A 38 -15.94 -4.36 -13.44
N THR A 39 -14.94 -4.13 -12.59
CA THR A 39 -14.14 -2.90 -12.60
C THR A 39 -13.32 -2.79 -13.88
N VAL A 40 -12.64 -3.87 -14.29
CA VAL A 40 -11.86 -3.92 -15.54
C VAL A 40 -12.74 -3.67 -16.77
N ASP A 41 -13.96 -4.22 -16.81
CA ASP A 41 -14.89 -3.99 -17.92
C ASP A 41 -15.31 -2.51 -17.98
N LYS A 42 -15.61 -1.88 -16.85
CA LYS A 42 -15.89 -0.44 -16.77
C LYS A 42 -14.71 0.40 -17.26
N ILE A 43 -13.48 0.08 -16.81
CA ILE A 43 -12.25 0.77 -17.24
C ILE A 43 -12.10 0.67 -18.76
N ARG A 44 -12.23 -0.53 -19.34
CA ARG A 44 -12.12 -0.77 -20.78
C ARG A 44 -13.17 -0.01 -21.59
N LYS A 45 -14.38 0.07 -21.08
CA LYS A 45 -15.49 0.81 -21.70
C LYS A 45 -15.47 2.30 -21.38
N ARG A 46 -14.53 2.76 -20.57
CA ARG A 46 -14.42 4.14 -20.07
C ARG A 46 -15.72 4.64 -19.41
N GLN A 47 -16.39 3.75 -18.70
CA GLN A 47 -17.58 4.07 -17.93
C GLN A 47 -17.16 4.66 -16.57
N GLY A 48 -17.92 5.66 -16.08
CA GLY A 48 -17.64 6.28 -14.78
C GLY A 48 -16.41 7.17 -14.75
N MET A 49 -15.83 7.54 -15.91
CA MET A 49 -14.67 8.45 -15.98
C MET A 49 -15.05 9.92 -15.84
N THR A 50 -16.30 10.21 -15.53
CA THR A 50 -16.75 11.57 -15.26
C THR A 50 -16.29 11.98 -13.87
N VAL A 51 -15.57 13.06 -13.82
CA VAL A 51 -15.08 13.63 -12.57
C VAL A 51 -16.16 14.50 -11.96
N ARG A 52 -16.59 14.19 -10.75
CA ARG A 52 -17.52 15.02 -9.98
C ARG A 52 -16.76 15.97 -9.06
N ASN A 53 -17.47 16.90 -8.50
CA ASN A 53 -16.91 17.99 -7.71
C ASN A 53 -16.03 17.51 -6.56
N VAL A 54 -14.97 18.26 -6.30
CA VAL A 54 -14.07 18.15 -5.16
C VAL A 54 -14.85 18.10 -3.85
N ARG A 55 -14.65 17.10 -3.01
CA ARG A 55 -15.32 16.95 -1.71
C ARG A 55 -14.85 17.98 -0.70
N ARG A 56 -13.56 18.33 -0.74
CA ARG A 56 -12.95 19.32 0.13
C ARG A 56 -12.02 20.22 -0.67
N GLU A 57 -11.86 21.46 -0.19
CA GLU A 57 -10.90 22.39 -0.78
C GLU A 57 -9.48 21.81 -0.71
N GLY A 58 -8.89 21.57 -1.86
CA GLY A 58 -7.52 21.02 -1.99
C GLY A 58 -7.42 19.51 -2.24
N GLU A 59 -8.55 18.78 -2.29
CA GLU A 59 -8.58 17.37 -2.75
C GLU A 59 -8.70 17.29 -4.27
N ASP A 60 -8.19 16.21 -4.82
CA ASP A 60 -8.33 15.92 -6.25
C ASP A 60 -9.77 15.49 -6.56
N PRO A 61 -10.29 15.83 -7.74
CA PRO A 61 -11.65 15.49 -8.13
C PRO A 61 -11.76 13.97 -8.37
N GLU A 62 -12.77 13.36 -7.74
CA GLU A 62 -12.99 11.90 -7.80
C GLU A 62 -13.83 11.51 -9.01
N PRO A 63 -13.42 10.50 -9.80
CA PRO A 63 -14.24 9.91 -10.83
C PRO A 63 -15.35 9.03 -10.25
N ASP A 64 -16.47 8.93 -10.96
CA ASP A 64 -17.62 8.08 -10.58
C ASP A 64 -17.23 6.61 -10.45
N ILE A 65 -16.21 6.15 -11.20
CA ILE A 65 -15.78 4.75 -11.21
C ILE A 65 -15.25 4.31 -9.83
N ASP A 66 -14.61 5.20 -9.07
CA ASP A 66 -14.13 4.90 -7.72
C ASP A 66 -15.27 4.59 -6.78
N LEU A 67 -16.28 5.48 -6.74
CA LEU A 67 -17.48 5.30 -5.92
C LEU A 67 -18.26 4.06 -6.30
N GLU A 68 -18.37 3.76 -7.60
CA GLU A 68 -19.05 2.57 -8.08
C GLU A 68 -18.28 1.29 -7.76
N THR A 69 -16.95 1.35 -7.77
CA THR A 69 -16.10 0.23 -7.39
C THR A 69 -16.13 0.01 -5.88
N GLU A 70 -16.03 1.07 -5.06
CA GLU A 70 -16.22 0.99 -3.61
C GLU A 70 -17.54 0.31 -3.25
N LYS A 71 -18.64 0.74 -3.89
CA LYS A 71 -19.96 0.13 -3.68
C LYS A 71 -19.98 -1.36 -4.05
N SER A 72 -19.41 -1.72 -5.20
CA SER A 72 -19.36 -3.12 -5.64
C SER A 72 -18.55 -4.00 -4.70
N ILE A 73 -17.41 -3.48 -4.20
CA ILE A 73 -16.58 -4.16 -3.20
C ILE A 73 -17.35 -4.29 -1.87
N GLY A 74 -18.03 -3.23 -1.43
CA GLY A 74 -18.84 -3.25 -0.20
C GLY A 74 -19.93 -4.31 -0.25
N GLU A 75 -20.65 -4.44 -1.38
CA GLU A 75 -21.67 -5.47 -1.59
C GLU A 75 -21.06 -6.88 -1.62
N ALA A 76 -19.88 -7.07 -2.22
CA ALA A 76 -19.18 -8.35 -2.24
C ALA A 76 -18.66 -8.73 -0.85
N LEU A 77 -18.11 -7.77 -0.09
CA LEU A 77 -17.71 -7.95 1.31
C LEU A 77 -18.90 -8.34 2.19
N ASP A 78 -20.08 -7.74 1.97
CA ASP A 78 -21.28 -8.10 2.73
C ASP A 78 -21.67 -9.55 2.49
N ARG A 79 -21.75 -9.97 1.22
CA ARG A 79 -22.07 -11.36 0.86
C ARG A 79 -21.05 -12.35 1.41
N ALA A 80 -19.76 -12.11 1.19
CA ALA A 80 -18.69 -12.98 1.66
C ALA A 80 -18.63 -12.99 3.20
N GLY A 81 -18.78 -11.83 3.84
CA GLY A 81 -18.82 -11.72 5.29
C GLY A 81 -19.98 -12.51 5.91
N GLN A 82 -21.17 -12.46 5.34
CA GLN A 82 -22.32 -13.27 5.78
C GLN A 82 -22.06 -14.77 5.59
N LYS A 83 -21.50 -15.16 4.44
CA LYS A 83 -21.18 -16.55 4.09
C LYS A 83 -20.16 -17.17 5.06
N TYR A 84 -19.13 -16.42 5.45
CA TYR A 84 -18.03 -16.89 6.30
C TYR A 84 -18.19 -16.52 7.78
N GLY A 85 -19.25 -15.78 8.13
CA GLY A 85 -19.55 -15.44 9.53
C GLY A 85 -18.61 -14.37 10.11
N ILE A 86 -18.08 -13.48 9.28
CA ILE A 86 -17.19 -12.37 9.67
C ILE A 86 -17.80 -11.01 9.32
N ALA A 87 -17.46 -9.98 10.07
CA ALA A 87 -17.93 -8.62 9.82
C ALA A 87 -16.77 -7.63 9.79
N PHE A 88 -16.90 -6.56 8.98
CA PHE A 88 -15.88 -5.56 8.79
C PHE A 88 -16.38 -4.16 9.08
N GLN A 89 -15.52 -3.37 9.75
CA GLN A 89 -15.58 -1.91 9.70
C GLN A 89 -14.66 -1.48 8.56
N VAL A 90 -15.23 -1.07 7.46
CA VAL A 90 -14.48 -0.63 6.28
C VAL A 90 -14.13 0.84 6.42
N TYR A 91 -12.89 1.14 6.17
CA TYR A 91 -12.29 2.47 6.09
C TYR A 91 -11.79 2.65 4.66
N SER A 92 -12.50 3.45 3.90
CA SER A 92 -12.17 3.76 2.51
C SER A 92 -11.86 5.23 2.36
N GLU A 93 -11.16 5.58 1.31
CA GLU A 93 -10.91 6.96 0.91
C GLU A 93 -12.21 7.79 0.84
N HIS A 94 -13.28 7.18 0.36
CA HIS A 94 -14.54 7.87 0.14
C HIS A 94 -15.49 7.79 1.34
N ASN A 95 -15.75 6.59 1.87
CA ASN A 95 -16.74 6.39 2.93
C ASN A 95 -16.28 5.35 3.94
N ASN A 96 -16.69 5.55 5.19
CA ASN A 96 -16.58 4.53 6.21
C ASN A 96 -17.93 3.84 6.38
N PHE A 97 -17.96 2.51 6.34
CA PHE A 97 -19.18 1.72 6.47
C PHE A 97 -18.92 0.36 7.14
N THR A 98 -19.99 -0.29 7.57
CA THR A 98 -19.91 -1.65 8.11
C THR A 98 -20.54 -2.64 7.14
N THR A 99 -20.03 -3.87 7.11
CA THR A 99 -20.52 -4.91 6.20
C THR A 99 -20.28 -6.31 6.78
N GLY A 100 -20.95 -7.32 6.25
CA GLY A 100 -20.83 -8.71 6.65
C GLY A 100 -21.85 -9.11 7.70
N SER A 101 -21.47 -10.00 8.61
CA SER A 101 -22.36 -10.58 9.60
C SER A 101 -22.60 -9.62 10.80
N ARG A 102 -22.53 -10.13 12.03
CA ARG A 102 -22.69 -9.35 13.27
C ARG A 102 -21.35 -9.01 13.89
N PRO A 103 -21.26 -7.96 14.74
CA PRO A 103 -20.04 -7.65 15.48
C PRO A 103 -19.49 -8.89 16.22
N PRO A 104 -18.17 -8.97 16.48
CA PRO A 104 -17.23 -7.85 16.36
C PRO A 104 -16.83 -7.53 14.90
N TYR A 105 -16.55 -6.24 14.63
CA TYR A 105 -16.14 -5.77 13.31
C TYR A 105 -14.62 -5.70 13.23
N HIS A 106 -14.04 -6.41 12.26
CA HIS A 106 -12.61 -6.33 11.94
C HIS A 106 -12.33 -5.09 11.10
N PRO A 107 -11.31 -4.28 11.42
CA PRO A 107 -10.92 -3.17 10.58
C PRO A 107 -10.47 -3.66 9.20
N LEU A 108 -10.94 -2.98 8.15
CA LEU A 108 -10.55 -3.20 6.76
C LEU A 108 -10.27 -1.84 6.12
N ALA A 109 -9.04 -1.61 5.70
CA ALA A 109 -8.68 -0.46 4.91
C ALA A 109 -8.84 -0.80 3.42
N LEU A 110 -9.49 0.08 2.66
CA LEU A 110 -9.84 -0.13 1.26
C LEU A 110 -9.44 1.08 0.43
N ASP A 111 -8.69 0.84 -0.62
CA ASP A 111 -8.51 1.73 -1.75
C ASP A 111 -9.15 1.08 -2.99
N PRO A 112 -10.30 1.58 -3.43
CA PRO A 112 -11.07 0.94 -4.51
C PRO A 112 -10.35 0.95 -5.84
N ILE A 113 -9.75 2.11 -6.20
CA ILE A 113 -8.91 2.26 -7.39
C ILE A 113 -7.79 3.25 -7.10
N ASP A 114 -6.67 2.77 -6.65
CA ASP A 114 -5.44 3.55 -6.53
C ASP A 114 -4.93 4.00 -7.92
N ASN A 115 -4.41 5.20 -8.02
CA ASN A 115 -3.98 5.85 -9.28
C ASN A 115 -5.12 6.17 -10.28
N THR A 116 -6.27 6.53 -9.81
CA THR A 116 -7.43 6.90 -10.65
C THR A 116 -7.14 8.07 -11.58
N ASP A 117 -6.34 9.03 -11.14
CA ASP A 117 -5.87 10.18 -11.92
C ASP A 117 -5.22 9.75 -13.24
N GLU A 118 -4.45 8.68 -13.22
CA GLU A 118 -3.79 8.13 -14.40
C GLU A 118 -4.78 7.52 -15.40
N LEU A 119 -5.84 6.89 -14.88
CA LEU A 119 -6.95 6.39 -15.71
C LEU A 119 -7.67 7.52 -16.44
N VAL A 120 -7.98 8.61 -15.73
CA VAL A 120 -8.67 9.77 -16.29
C VAL A 120 -7.82 10.46 -17.34
N LYS A 121 -6.55 10.68 -17.05
CA LYS A 121 -5.59 11.34 -17.93
C LYS A 121 -5.12 10.48 -19.10
N LYS A 122 -5.48 9.20 -19.15
CA LYS A 122 -5.00 8.22 -20.15
C LYS A 122 -3.48 8.02 -20.13
N LEU A 123 -2.87 8.26 -18.99
CA LEU A 123 -1.46 7.99 -18.79
C LEU A 123 -1.34 6.52 -18.37
N SER A 124 -0.79 5.69 -19.21
CA SER A 124 -0.44 4.31 -18.86
C SER A 124 1.04 4.12 -19.07
N ASN A 125 1.79 4.03 -18.01
CA ASN A 125 3.11 3.45 -18.04
C ASN A 125 3.14 2.24 -17.10
N PHE A 126 4.09 1.35 -17.28
CA PHE A 126 4.19 0.09 -16.56
C PHE A 126 4.23 0.25 -15.03
N TYR A 127 4.67 1.40 -14.52
CA TYR A 127 4.83 1.66 -13.10
C TYR A 127 3.63 2.38 -12.46
N VAL A 128 2.71 2.88 -13.28
CA VAL A 128 1.55 3.65 -12.81
C VAL A 128 0.31 3.07 -13.46
N THR A 129 -0.10 1.94 -12.94
CA THR A 129 -1.34 1.26 -13.34
C THR A 129 -2.37 1.39 -12.21
N PRO A 130 -3.67 1.35 -12.53
CA PRO A 130 -4.70 1.36 -11.50
C PRO A 130 -4.72 0.04 -10.73
N TRP A 131 -4.93 0.13 -9.43
CA TRP A 131 -4.97 -1.02 -8.53
C TRP A 131 -6.19 -0.94 -7.62
N THR A 132 -6.73 -2.08 -7.26
CA THR A 132 -7.56 -2.23 -6.07
C THR A 132 -6.72 -2.81 -4.95
N VAL A 133 -6.73 -2.20 -3.78
CA VAL A 133 -5.95 -2.65 -2.62
C VAL A 133 -6.82 -2.69 -1.38
N LEU A 134 -6.72 -3.78 -0.63
CA LEU A 134 -7.40 -3.91 0.66
C LEU A 134 -6.50 -4.59 1.71
N GLY A 135 -6.53 -4.08 2.93
CA GLY A 135 -5.81 -4.62 4.08
C GLY A 135 -6.77 -4.92 5.22
N VAL A 136 -6.67 -6.12 5.79
CA VAL A 136 -7.54 -6.59 6.88
C VAL A 136 -6.75 -6.73 8.17
N TYR A 137 -7.35 -6.27 9.25
CA TYR A 137 -6.76 -6.23 10.57
C TYR A 137 -7.63 -6.98 11.58
N ASP A 138 -7.01 -7.48 12.65
CA ASP A 138 -7.78 -8.04 13.74
C ASP A 138 -8.32 -6.95 14.68
N LEU A 139 -8.97 -7.40 15.77
CA LEU A 139 -9.54 -6.48 16.76
C LEU A 139 -8.50 -5.69 17.56
N ASP A 140 -7.23 -6.10 17.53
CA ASP A 140 -6.09 -5.38 18.10
C ASP A 140 -5.38 -4.52 17.05
N ASN A 141 -6.01 -4.32 15.89
CA ASN A 141 -5.48 -3.55 14.75
C ASN A 141 -4.19 -4.13 14.14
N THR A 142 -3.89 -5.40 14.37
CA THR A 142 -2.73 -6.06 13.75
C THR A 142 -3.11 -6.64 12.39
N PRO A 143 -2.25 -6.51 11.37
CA PRO A 143 -2.51 -7.08 10.05
C PRO A 143 -2.73 -8.60 10.09
N ILE A 144 -3.76 -9.10 9.42
CA ILE A 144 -4.07 -10.53 9.30
C ILE A 144 -4.21 -11.00 7.87
N GLY A 145 -4.40 -10.08 6.92
CA GLY A 145 -4.50 -10.40 5.51
C GLY A 145 -4.51 -9.14 4.65
N ALA A 146 -4.24 -9.30 3.38
CA ALA A 146 -4.42 -8.25 2.38
C ALA A 146 -4.65 -8.85 1.00
N GLY A 147 -5.24 -8.05 0.11
CA GLY A 147 -5.42 -8.35 -1.29
C GLY A 147 -5.10 -7.14 -2.15
N ALA A 148 -4.45 -7.36 -3.28
CA ALA A 148 -4.20 -6.33 -4.27
C ALA A 148 -4.34 -6.91 -5.69
N VAL A 149 -4.90 -6.13 -6.58
CA VAL A 149 -5.07 -6.52 -7.97
C VAL A 149 -4.69 -5.38 -8.90
N ASN A 150 -3.86 -5.67 -9.89
CA ASN A 150 -3.55 -4.75 -10.97
C ASN A 150 -4.69 -4.74 -11.98
N LEU A 151 -5.45 -3.65 -12.05
CA LEU A 151 -6.63 -3.56 -12.92
C LEU A 151 -6.27 -3.46 -14.43
N ALA A 152 -5.04 -3.11 -14.77
CA ALA A 152 -4.54 -3.16 -16.15
C ALA A 152 -4.12 -4.58 -16.55
N HIS A 153 -3.65 -5.38 -15.56
CA HIS A 153 -3.19 -6.76 -15.72
C HIS A 153 -3.80 -7.65 -14.64
N PRO A 154 -5.10 -8.01 -14.72
CA PRO A 154 -5.81 -8.69 -13.62
C PRO A 154 -5.25 -10.06 -13.22
N ASN A 155 -4.41 -10.66 -14.07
CA ASN A 155 -3.67 -11.87 -13.72
C ASN A 155 -2.56 -11.61 -12.68
N ASP A 156 -2.17 -10.33 -12.49
CA ASP A 156 -1.24 -9.90 -11.46
C ASP A 156 -2.03 -9.49 -10.23
N SER A 157 -2.46 -10.47 -9.46
CA SER A 157 -3.06 -10.27 -8.15
C SER A 157 -2.17 -10.84 -7.06
N PHE A 158 -2.29 -10.28 -5.87
CA PHE A 158 -1.43 -10.59 -4.74
C PHE A 158 -2.26 -10.71 -3.49
N ILE A 159 -1.89 -11.64 -2.63
CA ILE A 159 -2.52 -11.82 -1.31
C ILE A 159 -1.47 -11.96 -0.23
N THR A 160 -1.81 -11.50 0.97
CA THR A 160 -1.02 -11.72 2.18
C THR A 160 -1.81 -12.53 3.17
N ARG A 161 -1.24 -13.61 3.69
CA ARG A 161 -1.80 -14.42 4.77
C ARG A 161 -0.68 -15.01 5.64
N ASN A 162 -0.91 -15.17 6.93
CA ASN A 162 0.11 -15.71 7.87
C ASN A 162 1.47 -15.00 7.81
N GLY A 163 1.50 -13.68 7.56
CA GLY A 163 2.74 -12.93 7.44
C GLY A 163 3.60 -13.31 6.23
N LYS A 164 3.00 -13.84 5.16
CA LYS A 164 3.65 -14.19 3.90
C LYS A 164 2.88 -13.63 2.73
N ASN A 165 3.59 -13.25 1.68
CA ASN A 165 3.03 -12.75 0.45
C ASN A 165 3.00 -13.84 -0.64
N TYR A 166 1.94 -13.84 -1.43
CA TYR A 166 1.71 -14.78 -2.50
C TYR A 166 1.27 -14.07 -3.77
N HIS A 167 1.80 -14.50 -4.90
CA HIS A 167 1.21 -14.19 -6.19
C HIS A 167 -0.02 -15.07 -6.38
N HIS A 168 -1.16 -14.44 -6.58
CA HIS A 168 -2.46 -15.08 -6.78
C HIS A 168 -2.93 -14.77 -8.21
N THR A 169 -3.14 -15.78 -9.01
CA THR A 169 -3.58 -15.57 -10.40
C THR A 169 -5.10 -15.63 -10.48
N ILE A 170 -5.72 -14.56 -10.95
CA ILE A 170 -7.15 -14.52 -11.28
C ILE A 170 -7.32 -14.88 -12.77
N THR A 171 -7.56 -16.15 -13.08
CA THR A 171 -7.84 -16.59 -14.45
C THR A 171 -9.15 -17.35 -14.48
N ASP A 172 -10.02 -17.00 -15.44
CA ASP A 172 -11.29 -17.69 -15.69
C ASP A 172 -12.16 -17.92 -14.44
N PHE A 173 -12.11 -16.97 -13.48
CA PHE A 173 -12.85 -17.04 -12.20
C PHE A 173 -12.47 -18.22 -11.31
N GLU A 174 -11.35 -18.87 -11.58
CA GLU A 174 -10.78 -19.89 -10.70
C GLU A 174 -9.48 -19.38 -10.08
N SER A 175 -9.34 -19.59 -8.77
CA SER A 175 -8.10 -19.39 -8.05
C SER A 175 -7.14 -20.52 -8.41
N LYS A 176 -5.97 -20.19 -8.98
CA LYS A 176 -4.85 -21.14 -9.10
C LYS A 176 -4.01 -21.16 -7.83
N ASP A 177 -3.13 -22.14 -7.73
CA ASP A 177 -2.22 -22.29 -6.61
C ASP A 177 -1.44 -20.98 -6.33
N ASP A 178 -1.47 -20.53 -5.09
CA ASP A 178 -0.74 -19.36 -4.66
C ASP A 178 0.77 -19.64 -4.66
N ILE A 179 1.55 -18.81 -5.32
CA ILE A 179 3.02 -18.91 -5.36
C ILE A 179 3.60 -17.93 -4.36
N GLU A 180 4.25 -18.44 -3.31
CA GLU A 180 4.94 -17.61 -2.33
C GLU A 180 6.07 -16.82 -2.99
N PHE A 181 6.24 -15.56 -2.63
CA PHE A 181 7.31 -14.73 -3.16
C PHE A 181 8.68 -15.29 -2.76
N SER A 182 9.59 -15.35 -3.74
CA SER A 182 11.00 -15.53 -3.44
C SER A 182 11.55 -14.25 -2.81
N GLU A 183 12.42 -14.41 -1.82
CA GLU A 183 13.11 -13.27 -1.23
C GLU A 183 14.16 -12.74 -2.22
N GLU A 184 13.88 -11.61 -2.86
CA GLU A 184 14.89 -10.88 -3.61
C GLU A 184 15.93 -10.24 -2.66
N PRO A 185 17.20 -10.16 -3.06
CA PRO A 185 18.24 -9.51 -2.27
C PRO A 185 17.85 -8.08 -1.87
N LEU A 186 18.10 -7.72 -0.62
CA LEU A 186 17.84 -6.38 -0.13
C LEU A 186 18.86 -5.39 -0.67
N VAL A 187 18.38 -4.25 -1.17
CA VAL A 187 19.19 -3.06 -1.36
C VAL A 187 19.30 -2.36 0.00
N GLU A 188 20.51 -2.23 0.52
CA GLU A 188 20.74 -1.77 1.88
C GLU A 188 21.36 -0.36 1.96
N SER A 189 21.73 0.21 0.82
CA SER A 189 22.37 1.53 0.77
C SER A 189 21.82 2.40 -0.33
N VAL A 190 21.75 3.70 -0.05
CA VAL A 190 21.44 4.73 -1.08
C VAL A 190 22.51 4.78 -2.18
N GLN A 191 23.68 4.17 -1.96
CA GLN A 191 24.78 4.10 -2.92
C GLN A 191 24.78 2.82 -3.75
N ASP A 192 23.88 1.87 -3.46
CA ASP A 192 23.82 0.62 -4.21
C ASP A 192 23.37 0.87 -5.65
N SER A 193 24.02 0.18 -6.59
CA SER A 193 23.63 0.24 -7.99
C SER A 193 22.25 -0.41 -8.18
N GLY A 194 21.42 0.21 -9.00
CA GLY A 194 20.08 -0.32 -9.28
C GLY A 194 19.02 0.05 -8.24
N LEU A 195 19.31 0.97 -7.31
CA LEU A 195 18.30 1.47 -6.37
C LEU A 195 17.09 2.06 -7.13
N VAL A 196 15.90 1.55 -6.87
CA VAL A 196 14.63 2.05 -7.40
C VAL A 196 13.86 2.74 -6.27
N ILE A 197 13.57 4.01 -6.47
CA ILE A 197 12.86 4.87 -5.53
C ILE A 197 11.50 5.21 -6.13
N ALA A 198 10.42 4.88 -5.43
CA ALA A 198 9.12 5.46 -5.70
C ALA A 198 8.98 6.78 -4.93
N ALA A 199 8.46 7.78 -5.59
CA ALA A 199 8.31 9.10 -5.00
C ALA A 199 6.95 9.69 -5.35
N TYR A 200 6.16 10.03 -4.32
CA TYR A 200 4.88 10.66 -4.52
C TYR A 200 5.04 12.07 -5.10
N ARG A 201 4.37 12.34 -6.21
CA ARG A 201 4.25 13.69 -6.75
C ARG A 201 3.12 14.43 -6.05
N ALA A 202 3.37 14.93 -4.87
CA ALA A 202 2.52 15.99 -4.38
C ALA A 202 2.69 17.24 -5.25
N LYS A 203 1.59 17.96 -5.51
CA LYS A 203 1.43 19.19 -6.28
C LYS A 203 2.71 20.06 -6.37
N GLU A 204 2.91 20.80 -7.44
CA GLU A 204 4.10 21.65 -7.78
C GLU A 204 4.80 22.35 -6.61
N LYS A 205 4.06 22.67 -5.53
CA LYS A 205 4.59 23.26 -4.30
C LYS A 205 5.58 22.33 -3.56
N TYR A 206 5.41 21.00 -3.66
CA TYR A 206 6.23 20.00 -2.98
C TYR A 206 7.33 19.45 -3.88
N ASP A 207 7.18 19.53 -5.19
CA ASP A 207 8.22 19.19 -6.15
C ASP A 207 9.53 19.98 -5.88
N SER A 208 9.44 21.21 -5.42
CA SER A 208 10.63 22.02 -5.11
C SER A 208 11.34 21.54 -3.83
N GLN A 209 10.61 21.13 -2.80
CA GLN A 209 11.20 20.61 -1.55
C GLN A 209 11.75 19.20 -1.77
N PHE A 210 10.96 18.34 -2.43
CA PHE A 210 11.36 17.00 -2.80
C PHE A 210 12.57 17.01 -3.73
N ASN A 211 12.57 17.84 -4.78
CA ASN A 211 13.70 17.98 -5.68
C ASN A 211 14.95 18.55 -5.00
N ARG A 212 14.83 19.44 -4.02
CA ARG A 212 15.97 19.89 -3.21
C ARG A 212 16.54 18.76 -2.37
N TYR A 213 15.68 17.96 -1.72
CA TYR A 213 16.10 16.81 -0.94
C TYR A 213 16.79 15.75 -1.81
N PHE A 214 16.25 15.48 -3.02
CA PHE A 214 16.75 14.44 -3.92
C PHE A 214 17.79 14.92 -4.93
N SER A 215 17.80 16.16 -5.36
CA SER A 215 18.82 16.64 -6.30
C SER A 215 20.22 16.60 -5.69
N LYS A 216 20.34 17.02 -4.43
CA LYS A 216 21.59 16.92 -3.69
C LYS A 216 22.03 15.47 -3.45
N THR A 217 21.08 14.57 -3.22
CA THR A 217 21.33 13.12 -3.18
C THR A 217 21.80 12.58 -4.54
N LYS A 218 21.33 13.15 -5.64
CA LYS A 218 21.70 12.73 -6.98
C LYS A 218 23.12 13.15 -7.34
N GLU A 219 23.60 14.29 -6.85
CA GLU A 219 24.97 14.78 -7.03
C GLU A 219 25.98 13.99 -6.19
N GLU A 220 25.58 13.55 -5.00
CA GLU A 220 26.40 12.75 -4.09
C GLU A 220 26.39 11.26 -4.43
N ARG A 221 25.45 10.80 -5.24
CA ARG A 221 25.36 9.39 -5.67
C ARG A 221 26.28 9.12 -6.85
N GLN A 222 27.20 8.22 -6.63
CA GLN A 222 28.00 7.62 -7.71
C GLN A 222 27.24 6.54 -8.50
N ALA A 223 26.10 6.07 -8.00
CA ALA A 223 25.31 5.00 -8.58
C ALA A 223 24.09 5.53 -9.36
N SER A 224 23.73 4.85 -10.43
CA SER A 224 22.50 5.11 -11.19
C SER A 224 21.28 4.63 -10.41
N SER A 225 20.53 5.54 -9.80
CA SER A 225 19.23 5.21 -9.24
C SER A 225 18.11 5.57 -10.21
N THR A 226 17.06 4.75 -10.21
CA THR A 226 15.82 5.02 -10.94
C THR A 226 14.82 5.65 -9.99
N ILE A 227 14.26 6.81 -10.35
CA ILE A 227 13.16 7.42 -9.61
C ILE A 227 11.88 7.26 -10.42
N ILE A 228 10.88 6.66 -9.79
CA ILE A 228 9.54 6.47 -10.36
C ILE A 228 8.61 7.43 -9.62
N SER A 229 7.91 8.25 -10.39
CA SER A 229 6.93 9.16 -9.81
C SER A 229 5.60 8.44 -9.66
N THR A 230 5.36 7.95 -8.47
CA THR A 230 4.15 7.20 -8.12
C THR A 230 4.02 7.11 -6.61
N GLY A 231 2.84 6.80 -6.12
CA GLY A 231 2.54 6.63 -4.69
C GLY A 231 1.17 5.99 -4.51
N GLY A 232 0.72 5.95 -3.27
CA GLY A 232 -0.54 5.36 -2.88
C GLY A 232 -0.40 3.98 -2.25
N ASN A 233 -1.53 3.34 -2.00
CA ASN A 233 -1.60 2.06 -1.30
C ASN A 233 -0.94 0.89 -2.04
N TYR A 234 -0.99 0.89 -3.36
CA TYR A 234 -0.45 -0.22 -4.16
C TYR A 234 1.07 -0.33 -4.09
N ILE A 235 1.78 0.78 -3.80
CA ILE A 235 3.25 0.82 -3.84
C ILE A 235 3.92 -0.16 -2.89
N TYR A 236 3.21 -0.55 -1.82
CA TYR A 236 3.71 -1.53 -0.86
C TYR A 236 3.86 -2.93 -1.46
N VAL A 237 3.10 -3.26 -2.52
CA VAL A 237 3.23 -4.55 -3.24
C VAL A 237 4.56 -4.63 -3.97
N PRO A 238 4.94 -3.71 -4.89
CA PRO A 238 6.25 -3.76 -5.56
C PRO A 238 7.43 -3.59 -4.58
N ILE A 239 7.26 -2.93 -3.42
CA ILE A 239 8.29 -2.93 -2.38
C ILE A 239 8.42 -4.33 -1.76
N ALA A 240 7.31 -4.98 -1.43
CA ALA A 240 7.31 -6.34 -0.90
C ALA A 240 7.94 -7.35 -1.88
N LEU A 241 7.74 -7.15 -3.19
CA LEU A 241 8.37 -7.93 -4.27
C LEU A 241 9.86 -7.63 -4.46
N GLY A 242 10.36 -6.48 -3.99
CA GLY A 242 11.74 -6.04 -4.22
C GLY A 242 11.99 -5.34 -5.55
N SER A 243 10.96 -5.10 -6.37
CA SER A 243 11.06 -4.33 -7.62
C SER A 243 11.14 -2.82 -7.39
N VAL A 244 10.64 -2.35 -6.26
CA VAL A 244 10.87 -1.02 -5.69
C VAL A 244 11.56 -1.19 -4.34
N HIS A 245 12.58 -0.39 -4.06
CA HIS A 245 13.39 -0.57 -2.85
C HIS A 245 12.96 0.37 -1.71
N VAL A 246 12.49 1.54 -2.07
CA VAL A 246 11.99 2.52 -1.09
C VAL A 246 10.89 3.39 -1.69
N TYR A 247 9.91 3.70 -0.87
CA TYR A 247 8.90 4.72 -1.13
C TYR A 247 9.15 5.93 -0.25
N ILE A 248 9.03 7.11 -0.83
CA ILE A 248 9.24 8.39 -0.15
C ILE A 248 8.09 9.31 -0.53
N ALA A 249 7.31 9.72 0.47
CA ALA A 249 6.16 10.57 0.27
C ALA A 249 6.15 11.73 1.28
N PRO A 250 6.29 12.97 0.82
CA PRO A 250 6.02 14.15 1.64
C PRO A 250 4.50 14.36 1.73
N ILE A 251 4.02 14.60 2.94
CA ILE A 251 2.60 14.96 3.21
C ILE A 251 1.59 13.91 2.73
N GLU A 252 1.96 12.64 2.87
CA GLU A 252 1.09 11.52 2.53
C GLU A 252 -0.12 11.44 3.46
N PRO A 253 -1.34 11.29 2.95
CA PRO A 253 -2.47 10.91 3.76
C PRO A 253 -2.26 9.54 4.39
N TYR A 254 -2.60 9.36 5.66
CA TYR A 254 -2.44 8.04 6.29
C TYR A 254 -3.37 6.97 5.71
N GLU A 255 -4.49 7.37 5.10
CA GLU A 255 -5.38 6.47 4.36
C GLU A 255 -4.65 5.74 3.21
N GLU A 256 -3.63 6.38 2.62
CA GLU A 256 -2.76 5.83 1.57
C GLU A 256 -1.72 4.81 2.09
N VAL A 257 -1.78 4.47 3.36
CA VAL A 257 -0.83 3.54 3.99
C VAL A 257 -1.48 2.20 4.31
N PHE A 258 -2.67 2.23 4.87
CA PHE A 258 -3.18 1.07 5.59
C PHE A 258 -3.70 -0.06 4.70
N ALA A 259 -4.18 0.21 3.49
CA ALA A 259 -4.61 -0.86 2.60
C ALA A 259 -3.42 -1.73 2.12
N GLY A 260 -2.26 -1.10 1.87
CA GLY A 260 -1.05 -1.79 1.41
C GLY A 260 -0.09 -2.27 2.52
N LEU A 261 -0.17 -1.69 3.71
CA LEU A 261 0.74 -1.96 4.84
C LEU A 261 0.98 -3.46 5.13
N PRO A 262 -0.05 -4.33 5.12
CA PRO A 262 0.16 -5.75 5.41
C PRO A 262 1.14 -6.44 4.46
N PHE A 263 1.19 -6.05 3.17
CA PHE A 263 2.14 -6.59 2.20
C PHE A 263 3.59 -6.30 2.59
N LEU A 264 3.86 -5.04 2.97
CA LEU A 264 5.19 -4.62 3.36
C LEU A 264 5.65 -5.31 4.65
N LEU A 265 4.77 -5.37 5.67
CA LEU A 265 5.09 -6.00 6.94
C LEU A 265 5.33 -7.51 6.79
N ALA A 266 4.56 -8.19 5.93
CA ALA A 266 4.76 -9.60 5.61
C ALA A 266 6.11 -9.88 4.91
N ALA A 267 6.66 -8.89 4.20
CA ALA A 267 8.00 -8.94 3.60
C ALA A 267 9.12 -8.49 4.56
N GLY A 268 8.81 -8.31 5.85
CA GLY A 268 9.77 -7.84 6.86
C GLY A 268 10.12 -6.36 6.78
N GLY A 269 9.37 -5.60 6.00
CA GLY A 269 9.59 -4.17 5.81
C GLY A 269 8.96 -3.31 6.91
N GLU A 270 9.14 -1.99 6.78
CA GLU A 270 8.72 -1.00 7.76
C GLU A 270 8.24 0.28 7.08
N VAL A 271 7.25 0.92 7.69
CA VAL A 271 6.85 2.30 7.38
C VAL A 271 7.29 3.20 8.52
N ARG A 272 7.95 4.31 8.19
CA ARG A 272 8.34 5.36 9.13
C ARG A 272 7.71 6.68 8.78
N ILE A 273 7.15 7.32 9.79
CA ILE A 273 6.70 8.70 9.72
C ILE A 273 7.75 9.57 10.40
N ILE A 274 8.30 10.51 9.65
CA ILE A 274 9.31 11.43 10.14
C ILE A 274 8.65 12.79 10.35
N PRO A 275 8.42 13.21 11.60
CA PRO A 275 7.81 14.49 11.91
C PRO A 275 8.81 15.63 11.66
N THR A 276 8.31 16.85 11.53
CA THR A 276 9.17 18.05 11.46
C THR A 276 10.00 18.23 12.74
N GLU A 277 9.53 17.77 13.89
CA GLU A 277 10.24 17.78 15.17
C GLU A 277 10.00 16.48 15.93
N GLY A 278 11.01 16.04 16.70
CA GLY A 278 10.91 14.83 17.50
C GLY A 278 11.45 13.58 16.79
N GLU A 279 11.12 12.42 17.35
CA GLU A 279 11.53 11.12 16.86
C GLU A 279 10.56 10.59 15.79
N SER A 280 11.07 9.72 14.92
CA SER A 280 10.23 9.03 13.93
C SER A 280 9.31 8.01 14.60
N THR A 281 8.13 7.83 14.01
CA THR A 281 7.17 6.81 14.43
C THR A 281 7.12 5.69 13.40
N ARG A 282 7.12 4.45 13.90
CA ARG A 282 6.98 3.25 13.07
C ARG A 282 5.53 2.83 13.02
N ILE A 283 5.00 2.66 11.83
CA ILE A 283 3.64 2.17 11.62
C ILE A 283 3.67 0.66 11.43
N LYS A 284 3.07 -0.06 12.37
CA LYS A 284 2.98 -1.54 12.36
C LYS A 284 1.55 -2.05 12.40
N ASN A 285 0.64 -1.23 12.88
CA ASN A 285 -0.75 -1.58 13.11
C ASN A 285 -1.65 -0.54 12.44
N PHE A 286 -2.91 -0.92 12.21
CA PHE A 286 -3.93 0.02 11.79
C PHE A 286 -4.19 1.05 12.88
N GLN A 287 -4.32 2.31 12.50
CA GLN A 287 -4.55 3.45 13.40
C GLN A 287 -5.71 4.29 12.86
N PRO A 288 -6.96 3.92 13.20
CA PRO A 288 -8.14 4.56 12.63
C PRO A 288 -8.23 6.06 12.94
N GLU A 289 -7.63 6.50 14.04
CA GLU A 289 -7.56 7.90 14.44
C GLU A 289 -6.70 8.76 13.52
N LEU A 290 -5.72 8.15 12.84
CA LEU A 290 -4.82 8.87 11.94
C LEU A 290 -5.37 8.98 10.51
N GLN A 291 -6.44 8.27 10.16
CA GLN A 291 -6.92 8.15 8.78
C GLN A 291 -7.13 9.49 8.04
N LYS A 292 -7.43 10.57 8.79
CA LYS A 292 -7.64 11.92 8.23
C LYS A 292 -6.44 12.84 8.40
N GLU A 293 -5.35 12.33 8.95
CA GLU A 293 -4.12 13.09 9.15
C GLU A 293 -3.17 12.87 7.97
N ARG A 294 -2.12 13.70 7.91
CA ARG A 294 -1.08 13.59 6.89
C ARG A 294 0.29 13.47 7.55
N ALA A 295 1.09 12.55 7.04
CA ALA A 295 2.49 12.43 7.43
C ALA A 295 3.30 13.59 6.88
N ASN A 296 4.25 14.13 7.67
CA ASN A 296 5.16 15.16 7.16
C ASN A 296 6.12 14.60 6.12
N LEU A 297 6.70 13.44 6.42
CA LEU A 297 7.46 12.63 5.48
C LEU A 297 7.23 11.15 5.83
N LEU A 298 6.85 10.38 4.84
CA LEU A 298 6.71 8.94 4.95
C LEU A 298 7.86 8.26 4.21
N LEU A 299 8.48 7.28 4.84
CA LEU A 299 9.44 6.38 4.25
C LEU A 299 8.96 4.94 4.42
N ALA A 300 9.02 4.14 3.36
CA ALA A 300 8.69 2.72 3.42
C ALA A 300 9.71 1.88 2.65
N SER A 301 10.22 0.80 3.26
CA SER A 301 11.19 -0.10 2.65
C SER A 301 11.20 -1.46 3.36
N ARG A 302 11.70 -2.48 2.67
CA ARG A 302 12.09 -3.76 3.30
C ARG A 302 13.40 -3.66 4.08
N SER A 303 14.24 -2.68 3.78
CA SER A 303 15.56 -2.49 4.41
C SER A 303 15.53 -1.42 5.48
N ASN A 304 15.60 -1.81 6.74
CA ASN A 304 15.73 -0.87 7.87
C ASN A 304 17.01 -0.02 7.74
N LYS A 305 18.08 -0.61 7.22
CA LYS A 305 19.36 0.10 7.03
C LYS A 305 19.24 1.22 5.99
N LEU A 306 18.49 0.98 4.91
CA LEU A 306 18.20 2.01 3.93
C LEU A 306 17.32 3.11 4.52
N LEU A 307 16.32 2.75 5.34
CA LEU A 307 15.48 3.71 6.05
C LEU A 307 16.28 4.56 7.03
N ASP A 308 17.22 3.96 7.79
CA ASP A 308 18.08 4.67 8.73
C ASP A 308 18.91 5.74 7.99
N GLN A 309 19.52 5.39 6.86
CA GLN A 309 20.30 6.31 6.04
C GLN A 309 19.45 7.46 5.49
N LEU A 310 18.25 7.18 5.01
CA LEU A 310 17.36 8.21 4.48
C LEU A 310 16.79 9.12 5.57
N GLU A 311 16.50 8.56 6.75
CA GLU A 311 16.06 9.33 7.90
C GLU A 311 17.16 10.27 8.41
N GLU A 312 18.40 9.78 8.57
CA GLU A 312 19.57 10.59 8.93
C GLU A 312 19.77 11.72 7.93
N TYR A 313 19.75 11.39 6.64
CA TYR A 313 19.88 12.35 5.58
C TYR A 313 18.80 13.44 5.60
N TYR A 314 17.55 13.08 5.88
CA TYR A 314 16.46 14.04 6.03
C TYR A 314 16.67 14.94 7.24
N ARG A 315 17.08 14.36 8.38
CA ARG A 315 17.30 15.10 9.63
C ARG A 315 18.43 16.11 9.54
N GLU A 316 19.53 15.76 8.86
CA GLU A 316 20.67 16.66 8.63
C GLU A 316 20.30 17.88 7.75
N ARG A 317 19.37 17.69 6.82
CA ARG A 317 18.99 18.72 5.85
C ARG A 317 17.66 19.39 6.12
N ARG A 318 17.04 19.06 7.21
CA ARG A 318 15.72 19.57 7.60
C ARG A 318 15.68 21.10 7.67
N GLU A 319 16.74 21.74 8.16
CA GLU A 319 16.83 23.19 8.25
C GLU A 319 16.96 23.84 6.86
N GLU A 320 17.55 23.12 5.90
CA GLU A 320 17.66 23.57 4.51
C GLU A 320 16.35 23.45 3.74
N LEU A 321 15.42 22.61 4.23
CA LEU A 321 14.13 22.30 3.58
C LEU A 321 12.95 23.08 4.16
N LYS A 322 13.16 23.87 5.22
CA LYS A 322 12.14 24.78 5.73
C LYS A 322 11.75 25.78 4.63
N PRO A 323 10.45 26.04 4.44
CA PRO A 323 9.93 26.94 3.42
C PRO A 323 10.38 28.39 3.62
#